data_5f64bc95915a19010cec5645e370a5a0
#
_entry.id   5f64bc95915a19010cec5645e370a5a0
#
_cell.length_a   1.000
_cell.length_b   1.000
_cell.length_c   1.000
_cell.angle_alpha   90.00
_cell.angle_beta   90.00
_cell.angle_gamma   90.00
#
_symmetry.space_group_name_H-M   'P 1'
#
loop_
_entity.id
_entity.type
_entity.pdbx_description
1 polymer ?
#
loop_
_entity_poly.entity_id
_entity_poly.type
_entity_poly.pdbx_seq_one_letter_code
_entity_poly.pdbx_strand_id
1 'polypeptide(L)'
;MNIRTQKVKRFLCCISVILLLFTLFSGCGAKATDKKRAAEIAAKVLACTAEQRSGSFVTILNLASVSGAGILGIDSFAELLRTEYGDYLTDKCIEKMAENRCFLFGNSDLENIDGDITPKEIKLTKASSSENAFDYTAKLYTGDACAATACGTIVLSADETAKADSFTVKIEK
;
A
#
# COMPACT_ATOMS: atom_id res chain seq x y z
N MET A 1 -37.56 1.69 -51.18
CA MET A 1 -36.59 1.19 -50.16
C MET A 1 -37.06 1.64 -48.78
N ASN A 2 -37.40 0.70 -47.90
CA ASN A 2 -38.32 0.86 -46.81
C ASN A 2 -37.64 1.56 -45.60
N ILE A 3 -38.11 2.74 -45.23
CA ILE A 3 -37.57 3.59 -44.13
C ILE A 3 -37.48 2.82 -42.77
N ARG A 4 -38.35 1.82 -42.58
CA ARG A 4 -38.31 0.96 -41.37
C ARG A 4 -37.03 0.13 -41.28
N THR A 5 -36.52 -0.40 -42.41
CA THR A 5 -35.34 -1.26 -42.46
C THR A 5 -34.05 -0.48 -42.18
N GLN A 6 -33.99 0.81 -42.52
CA GLN A 6 -32.85 1.67 -42.19
C GLN A 6 -32.78 2.04 -40.74
N LYS A 7 -33.91 2.28 -40.06
CA LYS A 7 -33.95 2.58 -38.63
C LYS A 7 -33.52 1.36 -37.78
N VAL A 8 -33.93 0.16 -38.16
CA VAL A 8 -33.54 -1.06 -37.45
C VAL A 8 -32.03 -1.34 -37.61
N LYS A 9 -31.46 -1.15 -38.80
CA LYS A 9 -30.00 -1.32 -39.01
C LYS A 9 -29.17 -0.31 -38.21
N ARG A 10 -29.62 0.95 -38.11
CA ARG A 10 -28.94 1.96 -37.30
C ARG A 10 -29.03 1.65 -35.80
N PHE A 11 -30.16 1.14 -35.35
CA PHE A 11 -30.35 0.74 -33.95
C PHE A 11 -29.48 -0.47 -33.57
N LEU A 12 -29.40 -1.49 -34.43
CA LEU A 12 -28.52 -2.64 -34.24
C LEU A 12 -27.04 -2.24 -34.22
N CYS A 13 -26.62 -1.30 -35.06
CA CYS A 13 -25.25 -0.81 -35.11
C CYS A 13 -24.87 -0.05 -33.82
N CYS A 14 -25.78 0.74 -33.26
CA CYS A 14 -25.55 1.43 -32.00
C CYS A 14 -25.45 0.47 -30.80
N ILE A 15 -26.26 -0.60 -30.79
CA ILE A 15 -26.21 -1.60 -29.71
C ILE A 15 -24.87 -2.38 -29.75
N SER A 16 -24.38 -2.75 -30.95
CA SER A 16 -23.10 -3.45 -31.07
C SER A 16 -21.90 -2.58 -30.69
N VAL A 17 -21.94 -1.27 -30.97
CA VAL A 17 -20.87 -0.33 -30.53
C VAL A 17 -20.90 -0.15 -29.02
N ILE A 18 -22.07 -0.08 -28.39
CA ILE A 18 -22.21 0.03 -26.93
C ILE A 18 -21.74 -1.27 -26.26
N LEU A 19 -22.06 -2.45 -26.80
CA LEU A 19 -21.56 -3.73 -26.27
C LEU A 19 -20.04 -3.86 -26.39
N LEU A 20 -19.44 -3.38 -27.50
CA LEU A 20 -17.98 -3.36 -27.68
C LEU A 20 -17.28 -2.40 -26.69
N LEU A 21 -17.90 -1.27 -26.38
CA LEU A 21 -17.40 -0.33 -25.37
C LEU A 21 -17.42 -0.95 -23.96
N PHE A 22 -18.47 -1.71 -23.62
CA PHE A 22 -18.54 -2.39 -22.31
C PHE A 22 -17.49 -3.51 -22.15
N THR A 23 -17.10 -4.20 -23.21
CA THR A 23 -16.05 -5.24 -23.14
C THR A 23 -14.64 -4.65 -23.01
N LEU A 24 -14.41 -3.43 -23.48
CA LEU A 24 -13.13 -2.73 -23.27
C LEU A 24 -12.94 -2.21 -21.83
N PHE A 25 -14.02 -1.98 -21.10
CA PHE A 25 -13.95 -1.57 -19.69
C PHE A 25 -13.78 -2.74 -18.72
N SER A 26 -14.14 -3.96 -19.09
CA SER A 26 -14.04 -5.13 -18.21
C SER A 26 -12.59 -5.59 -17.98
N GLY A 27 -11.67 -5.31 -18.89
CA GLY A 27 -10.24 -5.64 -18.73
C GLY A 27 -9.41 -4.62 -17.95
N CYS A 28 -9.93 -3.38 -17.81
CA CYS A 28 -9.23 -2.30 -17.10
C CYS A 28 -9.65 -2.19 -15.61
N GLY A 29 -10.80 -2.74 -15.23
CA GLY A 29 -11.37 -2.58 -13.89
C GLY A 29 -10.54 -3.25 -12.79
N ALA A 30 -10.11 -4.49 -13.00
CA ALA A 30 -9.31 -5.22 -12.03
C ALA A 30 -7.95 -4.55 -11.77
N LYS A 31 -7.23 -4.17 -12.83
CA LYS A 31 -5.92 -3.49 -12.70
C LYS A 31 -6.01 -2.10 -12.07
N ALA A 32 -7.11 -1.37 -12.29
CA ALA A 32 -7.35 -0.08 -11.65
C ALA A 32 -7.68 -0.25 -10.17
N THR A 33 -8.39 -1.31 -9.80
CA THR A 33 -8.71 -1.67 -8.42
C THR A 33 -7.46 -2.03 -7.64
N ASP A 34 -6.55 -2.84 -8.21
CA ASP A 34 -5.28 -3.24 -7.58
C ASP A 34 -4.37 -2.04 -7.33
N LYS A 35 -4.26 -1.15 -8.31
CA LYS A 35 -3.49 0.09 -8.15
C LYS A 35 -4.06 0.98 -7.06
N LYS A 36 -5.40 1.11 -6.99
CA LYS A 36 -6.07 1.86 -5.93
C LYS A 36 -5.81 1.22 -4.56
N ARG A 37 -5.93 -0.11 -4.47
CA ARG A 37 -5.66 -0.85 -3.24
C ARG A 37 -4.21 -0.71 -2.79
N ALA A 38 -3.24 -0.80 -3.70
CA ALA A 38 -1.84 -0.56 -3.40
C ALA A 38 -1.58 0.88 -2.88
N ALA A 39 -2.28 1.89 -3.42
CA ALA A 39 -2.20 3.26 -2.91
C ALA A 39 -2.77 3.40 -1.50
N GLU A 40 -3.89 2.75 -1.20
CA GLU A 40 -4.50 2.71 0.15
C GLU A 40 -3.56 2.05 1.16
N ILE A 41 -2.94 0.92 0.79
CA ILE A 41 -1.94 0.23 1.61
C ILE A 41 -0.74 1.14 1.87
N ALA A 42 -0.17 1.78 0.83
CA ALA A 42 0.93 2.71 1.00
C ALA A 42 0.55 3.87 1.92
N ALA A 43 -0.63 4.45 1.75
CA ALA A 43 -1.12 5.54 2.60
C ALA A 43 -1.23 5.12 4.07
N LYS A 44 -1.74 3.92 4.35
CA LYS A 44 -1.88 3.42 5.72
C LYS A 44 -0.54 3.05 6.36
N VAL A 45 0.31 2.32 5.64
CA VAL A 45 1.58 1.80 6.19
C VAL A 45 2.63 2.91 6.35
N LEU A 46 2.60 3.94 5.50
CA LEU A 46 3.50 5.09 5.57
C LEU A 46 2.98 6.21 6.49
N ALA A 47 1.78 6.13 7.03
CA ALA A 47 1.30 7.04 8.06
C ALA A 47 1.88 6.62 9.42
N CYS A 48 2.36 7.59 10.20
CA CYS A 48 2.92 7.33 11.52
C CYS A 48 2.65 8.51 12.44
N THR A 49 1.99 8.27 13.58
CA THR A 49 1.78 9.33 14.57
C THR A 49 3.04 9.58 15.40
N ALA A 50 3.13 10.78 15.99
CA ALA A 50 4.19 11.09 16.93
C ALA A 50 4.19 10.13 18.14
N GLU A 51 3.00 9.72 18.58
CA GLU A 51 2.83 8.75 19.65
C GLU A 51 3.38 7.36 19.28
N GLN A 52 3.12 6.87 18.06
CA GLN A 52 3.70 5.62 17.57
C GLN A 52 5.21 5.66 17.54
N ARG A 53 5.84 6.81 17.24
CA ARG A 53 7.30 6.95 17.23
C ARG A 53 7.90 7.06 18.62
N SER A 54 7.20 7.65 19.58
CA SER A 54 7.69 7.87 20.94
C SER A 54 7.17 6.86 21.99
N GLY A 55 6.13 6.10 21.67
CA GLY A 55 5.36 5.30 22.61
C GLY A 55 5.67 3.80 22.59
N SER A 56 4.61 3.00 22.69
CA SER A 56 4.66 1.54 22.85
C SER A 56 5.46 0.82 21.77
N PHE A 57 5.41 1.26 20.52
CA PHE A 57 6.14 0.65 19.42
C PHE A 57 7.66 0.74 19.62
N VAL A 58 8.16 1.92 19.95
CA VAL A 58 9.60 2.13 20.22
C VAL A 58 10.04 1.39 21.48
N THR A 59 9.18 1.34 22.49
CA THR A 59 9.46 0.60 23.73
C THR A 59 9.60 -0.89 23.48
N ILE A 60 8.69 -1.49 22.69
CA ILE A 60 8.76 -2.92 22.33
C ILE A 60 9.99 -3.21 21.48
N LEU A 61 10.33 -2.35 20.51
CA LEU A 61 11.54 -2.47 19.71
C LEU A 61 12.81 -2.41 20.56
N ASN A 62 12.86 -1.48 21.52
CA ASN A 62 13.99 -1.33 22.42
C ASN A 62 14.13 -2.52 23.38
N LEU A 63 13.03 -3.01 23.95
CA LEU A 63 13.03 -4.21 24.79
C LEU A 63 13.52 -5.45 24.03
N ALA A 64 13.09 -5.65 22.79
CA ALA A 64 13.57 -6.73 21.95
C ALA A 64 15.08 -6.62 21.65
N SER A 65 15.62 -5.41 21.61
CA SER A 65 17.05 -5.15 21.36
C SER A 65 17.93 -5.40 22.59
N VAL A 66 17.43 -5.08 23.79
CA VAL A 66 18.23 -5.06 25.04
C VAL A 66 18.23 -6.42 25.74
N SER A 67 17.16 -7.18 25.66
CA SER A 67 16.99 -8.36 26.54
C SER A 67 17.59 -9.66 26.01
N GLY A 68 18.15 -9.69 24.81
CA GLY A 68 18.59 -10.97 24.19
C GLY A 68 17.43 -11.99 24.05
N ALA A 69 16.22 -11.60 24.41
CA ALA A 69 14.98 -12.36 24.33
C ALA A 69 14.40 -12.27 22.92
N GLY A 70 15.22 -12.64 21.93
CA GLY A 70 14.98 -12.40 20.52
C GLY A 70 13.63 -12.89 19.98
N ILE A 71 13.00 -13.87 20.61
CA ILE A 71 11.74 -14.47 20.15
C ILE A 71 10.54 -13.72 20.74
N LEU A 72 10.50 -13.50 22.05
CA LEU A 72 9.32 -12.91 22.73
C LEU A 72 9.03 -11.45 22.30
N GLY A 73 10.07 -10.67 22.01
CA GLY A 73 9.90 -9.28 21.55
C GLY A 73 9.38 -9.18 20.12
N ILE A 74 9.78 -10.11 19.24
CA ILE A 74 9.33 -10.15 17.85
C ILE A 74 7.87 -10.56 17.76
N ASP A 75 7.44 -11.55 18.54
CA ASP A 75 6.06 -12.03 18.56
C ASP A 75 5.09 -10.95 19.06
N SER A 76 5.45 -10.25 20.16
CA SER A 76 4.65 -9.14 20.70
C SER A 76 4.56 -7.98 19.70
N PHE A 77 5.63 -7.74 18.95
CA PHE A 77 5.66 -6.70 17.94
C PHE A 77 4.86 -7.08 16.70
N ALA A 78 4.96 -8.33 16.24
CA ALA A 78 4.14 -8.83 15.14
C ALA A 78 2.65 -8.76 15.49
N GLU A 79 2.25 -9.05 16.73
CA GLU A 79 0.87 -8.95 17.19
C GLU A 79 0.36 -7.50 17.19
N LEU A 80 1.18 -6.57 17.64
CA LEU A 80 0.86 -5.15 17.55
C LEU A 80 0.65 -4.71 16.10
N LEU A 81 1.49 -5.18 15.19
CA LEU A 81 1.35 -4.92 13.76
C LEU A 81 0.10 -5.57 13.14
N ARG A 82 -0.27 -6.77 13.57
CA ARG A 82 -1.51 -7.43 13.13
C ARG A 82 -2.73 -6.59 13.52
N THR A 83 -2.73 -6.06 14.73
CA THR A 83 -3.81 -5.19 15.20
C THR A 83 -3.93 -3.91 14.36
N GLU A 84 -2.79 -3.31 14.01
CA GLU A 84 -2.77 -2.02 13.29
C GLU A 84 -2.92 -2.16 11.78
N TYR A 85 -2.33 -3.19 11.18
CA TYR A 85 -2.20 -3.32 9.73
C TYR A 85 -2.81 -4.60 9.14
N GLY A 86 -3.45 -5.45 9.94
CA GLY A 86 -3.97 -6.75 9.50
C GLY A 86 -5.03 -6.68 8.39
N ASP A 87 -5.70 -5.53 8.21
CA ASP A 87 -6.62 -5.30 7.09
C ASP A 87 -5.89 -4.95 5.77
N TYR A 88 -4.61 -4.62 5.83
CA TYR A 88 -3.80 -4.13 4.71
C TYR A 88 -2.65 -5.07 4.34
N LEU A 89 -2.10 -5.79 5.32
CA LEU A 89 -0.95 -6.67 5.16
C LEU A 89 -1.35 -8.12 5.49
N THR A 90 -0.74 -9.08 4.79
CA THR A 90 -0.85 -10.50 5.16
C THR A 90 0.02 -10.81 6.39
N ASP A 91 -0.28 -11.87 7.12
CA ASP A 91 0.54 -12.32 8.26
C ASP A 91 2.00 -12.52 7.86
N LYS A 92 2.24 -13.10 6.69
CA LYS A 92 3.59 -13.27 6.13
C LYS A 92 4.32 -11.94 5.91
N CYS A 93 3.60 -10.90 5.45
CA CYS A 93 4.18 -9.58 5.28
C CYS A 93 4.50 -8.95 6.64
N ILE A 94 3.58 -9.06 7.61
CA ILE A 94 3.75 -8.56 8.98
C ILE A 94 4.96 -9.21 9.65
N GLU A 95 5.10 -10.52 9.59
CA GLU A 95 6.24 -11.25 10.16
C GLU A 95 7.56 -10.78 9.56
N LYS A 96 7.65 -10.69 8.24
CA LYS A 96 8.84 -10.17 7.56
C LYS A 96 9.17 -8.73 7.92
N MET A 97 8.15 -7.88 8.04
CA MET A 97 8.34 -6.50 8.47
C MET A 97 8.82 -6.44 9.91
N ALA A 98 8.31 -7.29 10.80
CA ALA A 98 8.77 -7.40 12.19
C ALA A 98 10.24 -7.85 12.27
N GLU A 99 10.59 -8.91 11.55
CA GLU A 99 11.97 -9.45 11.50
C GLU A 99 12.98 -8.43 10.97
N ASN A 100 12.62 -7.71 9.90
CA ASN A 100 13.52 -6.78 9.22
C ASN A 100 13.44 -5.35 9.78
N ARG A 101 12.58 -5.08 10.77
CA ARG A 101 12.33 -3.75 11.34
C ARG A 101 12.05 -2.69 10.27
N CYS A 102 11.31 -3.05 9.24
CA CYS A 102 10.98 -2.21 8.09
C CYS A 102 9.80 -1.28 8.40
N PHE A 103 9.95 -0.36 9.37
CA PHE A 103 8.91 0.60 9.72
C PHE A 103 9.42 2.03 9.68
N LEU A 104 8.48 2.98 9.51
CA LEU A 104 8.81 4.38 9.66
C LEU A 104 9.15 4.74 11.11
N PHE A 105 8.46 4.15 12.09
CA PHE A 105 8.78 4.31 13.50
C PHE A 105 10.03 3.46 13.84
N GLY A 106 11.05 4.08 14.37
CA GLY A 106 12.37 3.46 14.60
C GLY A 106 13.34 3.59 13.43
N ASN A 107 12.95 4.29 12.36
CA ASN A 107 13.88 4.69 11.33
C ASN A 107 14.65 5.94 11.81
N SER A 108 15.98 5.83 11.96
CA SER A 108 16.85 6.92 12.41
C SER A 108 16.77 8.17 11.54
N ASP A 109 16.41 8.01 10.26
CA ASP A 109 16.22 9.14 9.35
C ASP A 109 14.99 9.99 9.69
N LEU A 110 14.02 9.43 10.44
CA LEU A 110 12.80 10.09 10.85
C LEU A 110 12.74 10.41 12.34
N GLU A 111 13.77 10.08 13.09
CA GLU A 111 13.81 10.20 14.56
C GLU A 111 13.64 11.65 15.06
N ASN A 112 14.19 12.61 14.31
CA ASN A 112 14.15 14.03 14.67
C ASN A 112 12.97 14.80 14.03
N ILE A 113 11.98 14.10 13.49
CA ILE A 113 10.80 14.74 12.91
C ILE A 113 9.74 14.90 13.99
N ASP A 114 9.35 16.14 14.25
CA ASP A 114 8.26 16.45 15.17
C ASP A 114 6.89 16.30 14.50
N GLY A 115 5.90 15.84 15.28
CA GLY A 115 4.51 15.72 14.83
C GLY A 115 4.22 14.45 14.03
N ASP A 116 3.01 14.31 13.54
CA ASP A 116 2.56 13.15 12.76
C ASP A 116 3.11 13.17 11.36
N ILE A 117 3.48 11.99 10.84
CA ILE A 117 3.89 11.81 9.46
C ILE A 117 2.68 11.39 8.64
N THR A 118 2.39 12.15 7.59
CA THR A 118 1.31 11.89 6.64
C THR A 118 1.89 11.72 5.24
N PRO A 119 1.70 10.57 4.58
CA PRO A 119 2.10 10.38 3.19
C PRO A 119 1.15 11.16 2.27
N LYS A 120 1.73 11.91 1.34
CA LYS A 120 1.01 12.63 0.27
C LYS A 120 1.69 12.34 -1.07
N GLU A 121 1.04 12.69 -2.17
CA GLU A 121 1.57 12.55 -3.53
C GLU A 121 2.07 11.12 -3.83
N ILE A 122 1.29 10.10 -3.41
CA ILE A 122 1.63 8.70 -3.65
C ILE A 122 1.52 8.40 -5.14
N LYS A 123 2.64 8.06 -5.76
CA LYS A 123 2.73 7.66 -7.17
C LYS A 123 3.04 6.18 -7.25
N LEU A 124 2.29 5.46 -8.07
CA LEU A 124 2.45 4.02 -8.29
C LEU A 124 2.71 3.74 -9.75
N THR A 125 3.74 2.97 -10.00
CA THR A 125 4.06 2.40 -11.32
C THR A 125 4.04 0.88 -11.23
N LYS A 126 3.63 0.22 -12.30
CA LYS A 126 3.65 -1.24 -12.37
C LYS A 126 5.10 -1.71 -12.32
N ALA A 127 5.43 -2.57 -11.37
CA ALA A 127 6.75 -3.18 -11.32
C ALA A 127 6.91 -4.26 -12.40
N SER A 128 8.11 -4.42 -12.94
CA SER A 128 8.41 -5.43 -13.94
C SER A 128 8.51 -6.85 -13.37
N SER A 129 8.60 -6.97 -12.05
CA SER A 129 8.88 -8.22 -11.36
C SER A 129 7.67 -9.17 -11.25
N SER A 130 6.45 -8.64 -11.24
CA SER A 130 5.22 -9.42 -11.07
C SER A 130 3.97 -8.64 -11.52
N GLU A 131 2.92 -9.38 -11.93
CA GLU A 131 1.64 -8.76 -12.28
C GLU A 131 0.95 -8.07 -11.10
N ASN A 132 1.24 -8.46 -9.86
CA ASN A 132 0.63 -7.90 -8.66
C ASN A 132 1.59 -6.96 -7.91
N ALA A 133 2.71 -6.57 -8.52
CA ALA A 133 3.71 -5.70 -7.92
C ALA A 133 3.62 -4.27 -8.45
N PHE A 134 3.78 -3.31 -7.52
CA PHE A 134 3.78 -1.88 -7.79
C PHE A 134 4.97 -1.24 -7.10
N ASP A 135 5.80 -0.52 -7.84
CA ASP A 135 6.77 0.40 -7.27
C ASP A 135 6.06 1.68 -6.88
N TYR A 136 6.41 2.22 -5.72
CA TYR A 136 5.80 3.45 -5.24
C TYR A 136 6.83 4.51 -4.85
N THR A 137 6.41 5.75 -4.94
CA THR A 137 7.05 6.89 -4.29
C THR A 137 5.98 7.69 -3.57
N ALA A 138 6.28 8.18 -2.36
CA ALA A 138 5.39 9.01 -1.56
C ALA A 138 6.18 10.10 -0.86
N LYS A 139 5.67 11.31 -0.82
CA LYS A 139 6.23 12.36 0.02
C LYS A 139 5.67 12.25 1.43
N LEU A 140 6.53 12.31 2.42
CA LEU A 140 6.19 12.27 3.83
C LEU A 140 6.16 13.70 4.38
N TYR A 141 5.00 14.09 4.88
CA TYR A 141 4.78 15.44 5.42
C TYR A 141 4.60 15.40 6.93
N THR A 142 5.12 16.42 7.59
CA THR A 142 4.72 16.80 8.94
C THR A 142 4.09 18.19 8.85
N GLY A 143 2.80 18.29 9.20
CA GLY A 143 2.03 19.49 8.87
C GLY A 143 2.05 19.78 7.36
N ASP A 144 2.58 20.95 6.98
CA ASP A 144 2.70 21.38 5.59
C ASP A 144 4.12 21.22 5.00
N ALA A 145 5.09 20.79 5.81
CA ALA A 145 6.47 20.61 5.40
C ALA A 145 6.71 19.18 4.88
N CYS A 146 7.34 19.05 3.70
CA CYS A 146 7.84 17.77 3.22
C CYS A 146 9.12 17.42 3.97
N ALA A 147 9.07 16.38 4.79
CA ALA A 147 10.17 15.95 5.64
C ALA A 147 11.10 14.93 4.96
N ALA A 148 10.55 14.07 4.12
CA ALA A 148 11.30 13.03 3.41
C ALA A 148 10.49 12.47 2.23
N THR A 149 11.13 11.62 1.43
CA THR A 149 10.48 10.81 0.40
C THR A 149 10.63 9.34 0.77
N ALA A 150 9.53 8.58 0.74
CA ALA A 150 9.55 7.14 0.85
C ALA A 150 9.43 6.52 -0.54
N CYS A 151 10.19 5.47 -0.81
CA CYS A 151 10.05 4.66 -2.02
C CYS A 151 10.20 3.17 -1.70
N GLY A 152 9.64 2.33 -2.54
CA GLY A 152 9.70 0.88 -2.37
C GLY A 152 8.76 0.14 -3.30
N THR A 153 8.49 -1.11 -2.97
CA THR A 153 7.64 -2.00 -3.76
C THR A 153 6.56 -2.62 -2.88
N ILE A 154 5.35 -2.69 -3.41
CA ILE A 154 4.20 -3.38 -2.84
C ILE A 154 3.86 -4.56 -3.74
N VAL A 155 3.79 -5.76 -3.18
CA VAL A 155 3.30 -6.95 -3.88
C VAL A 155 1.97 -7.33 -3.25
N LEU A 156 0.89 -7.26 -4.01
CA LEU A 156 -0.44 -7.68 -3.55
C LEU A 156 -0.56 -9.20 -3.55
N SER A 157 -1.29 -9.74 -2.61
CA SER A 157 -1.71 -11.15 -2.60
C SER A 157 -2.58 -11.43 -3.82
N ALA A 158 -2.55 -12.68 -4.26
CA ALA A 158 -3.39 -13.14 -5.38
C ALA A 158 -4.82 -13.50 -4.95
N ASP A 159 -5.11 -13.43 -3.66
CA ASP A 159 -6.42 -13.73 -3.11
C ASP A 159 -7.40 -12.54 -3.21
N GLU A 160 -8.67 -12.78 -2.91
CA GLU A 160 -9.73 -11.76 -2.98
C GLU A 160 -9.53 -10.59 -1.99
N THR A 161 -8.66 -10.75 -0.98
CA THR A 161 -8.45 -9.72 0.04
C THR A 161 -7.58 -8.58 -0.46
N ALA A 162 -6.77 -8.81 -1.50
CA ALA A 162 -5.81 -7.86 -2.08
C ALA A 162 -4.97 -7.14 -1.01
N LYS A 163 -4.54 -7.88 0.03
CA LYS A 163 -3.59 -7.40 1.04
C LYS A 163 -2.17 -7.42 0.46
N ALA A 164 -1.24 -6.69 1.06
CA ALA A 164 0.15 -6.80 0.63
C ALA A 164 0.82 -8.06 1.22
N ASP A 165 1.38 -8.89 0.36
CA ASP A 165 2.26 -10.02 0.69
C ASP A 165 3.70 -9.60 0.94
N SER A 166 4.06 -8.43 0.41
CA SER A 166 5.35 -7.81 0.63
C SER A 166 5.23 -6.29 0.55
N PHE A 167 5.87 -5.63 1.47
CA PHE A 167 5.99 -4.18 1.52
C PHE A 167 7.43 -3.83 1.85
N THR A 168 8.09 -3.07 0.99
CA THR A 168 9.44 -2.57 1.24
C THR A 168 9.41 -1.06 1.33
N VAL A 169 10.28 -0.48 2.16
CA VAL A 169 10.41 0.97 2.30
C VAL A 169 11.87 1.37 2.37
N LYS A 170 12.21 2.43 1.66
CA LYS A 170 13.46 3.16 1.73
C LYS A 170 13.14 4.63 1.89
N ILE A 171 13.82 5.31 2.80
CA ILE A 171 13.67 6.76 3.02
C ILE A 171 14.81 7.49 2.32
N GLU A 172 14.45 8.56 1.62
CA GLU A 172 15.37 9.49 0.95
C GLU A 172 15.10 10.91 1.46
N LYS A 173 16.15 11.57 1.92
CA LYS A 173 16.11 12.97 2.39
C LYS A 173 16.43 13.93 1.27
#